data_fa94af055204ff186ed41d715255744e
#
_entry.id   fa94af055204ff186ed41d715255744e
#
_cell.length_a   1.000
_cell.length_b   1.000
_cell.length_c   1.000
_cell.angle_alpha   90.00
_cell.angle_beta   90.00
_cell.angle_gamma   90.00
#
_symmetry.space_group_name_H-M   'P 1'
#
loop_
_entity.id
_entity.type
_entity.pdbx_description
1 polymer ?
#
loop_
_entity_poly.entity_id
_entity_poly.type
_entity_poly.pdbx_seq_one_letter_code
_entity_poly.pdbx_strand_id
1 'polypeptide(L)'
;MIDHQVRVHPSADRLPREEQLAWKLASVATGTQETADLDPAAAAMAVNRVIDNASVAVASLRRRPVAVARSQAAAHPVAGTGAAAGAAAGTGVAAAAAAGTGAAARSAAPGACVFGTDPGRRVSPEWAAWANSTAVRELDFHDTYLAAEYSHPGDNIPPLLAVAQHTGRSGADLLRGIIVAYEIHVALVKGICLHAHRIDHVAHLSAATACGLGAMLRLPTGVVSQAVGQAVHTTTATRQSRKGEISSWKAFAPAFAGKAAIEAVDRAMRGEGAPSPIYEGEDGFLAWMLDGPKASYTVSLPEPGEARRAILDTYTKEHSAEYQAQAVIDLARRLRERIGSTRDVAGVVLHTSHHTHQVIGSGSGDPQKYDPHASRETLDHSVPYIFAVALEDGTWHHERSYAPERARRPETVELWQKVSTVEDPAWTRRYHDPDPQRRAFGGRMVITLTDGTVIEDELAVADAHPAGARPFDRAGYTGKFRALTEGVATPGAQEAFLDAAGRLADLDSAGLTGLFPAVDTDAVAAYDAQLPKGLF
;
A
#
# COMPACT_ATOMS: atom_id res chain seq x y z
N MET A 1 5.32 24.42 -3.87
CA MET A 1 4.52 23.55 -4.80
C MET A 1 4.25 24.29 -6.11
N ILE A 2 4.42 23.63 -7.26
CA ILE A 2 4.12 24.16 -8.60
C ILE A 2 2.96 23.35 -9.19
N ASP A 3 1.93 24.05 -9.66
CA ASP A 3 0.78 23.46 -10.34
C ASP A 3 1.09 23.24 -11.82
N HIS A 4 1.07 21.99 -12.25
CA HIS A 4 1.27 21.58 -13.62
C HIS A 4 -0.06 21.24 -14.27
N GLN A 5 -0.40 21.96 -15.34
CA GLN A 5 -1.56 21.62 -16.18
C GLN A 5 -1.17 20.47 -17.10
N VAL A 6 -1.87 19.34 -16.98
CA VAL A 6 -1.66 18.13 -17.76
C VAL A 6 -2.89 17.94 -18.65
N ARG A 7 -2.72 18.08 -19.95
CA ARG A 7 -3.81 18.03 -20.94
C ARG A 7 -3.45 17.20 -22.15
N VAL A 8 -4.45 16.72 -22.85
CA VAL A 8 -4.23 16.00 -24.10
C VAL A 8 -3.62 16.91 -25.16
N HIS A 9 -2.63 16.36 -25.87
CA HIS A 9 -1.86 17.04 -26.91
C HIS A 9 -1.95 16.26 -28.21
N PRO A 10 -2.35 16.88 -29.35
CA PRO A 10 -2.41 16.19 -30.64
C PRO A 10 -1.01 15.83 -31.13
N SER A 11 -0.86 14.70 -31.79
CA SER A 11 0.42 14.22 -32.33
C SER A 11 1.03 15.14 -33.38
N ALA A 12 0.20 15.98 -34.02
CA ALA A 12 0.68 16.99 -34.96
C ALA A 12 1.54 18.08 -34.29
N ASP A 13 1.31 18.32 -33.00
CA ASP A 13 2.03 19.32 -32.21
C ASP A 13 2.98 18.59 -31.24
N ARG A 14 4.27 18.70 -31.51
CA ARG A 14 5.28 18.03 -30.68
C ARG A 14 5.33 18.67 -29.28
N LEU A 15 4.90 17.92 -28.25
CA LEU A 15 5.08 18.31 -26.86
C LEU A 15 6.56 18.07 -26.43
N PRO A 16 7.31 19.11 -26.03
CA PRO A 16 8.66 18.94 -25.50
C PRO A 16 8.67 17.96 -24.30
N ARG A 17 9.75 17.19 -24.16
CA ARG A 17 9.86 16.21 -23.06
C ARG A 17 9.73 16.86 -21.68
N GLU A 18 10.34 18.01 -21.52
CA GLU A 18 10.38 18.78 -20.27
C GLU A 18 9.00 19.28 -19.84
N GLU A 19 8.05 19.36 -20.77
CA GLU A 19 6.66 19.73 -20.52
C GLU A 19 5.76 18.54 -20.16
N GLN A 20 6.20 17.31 -20.45
CA GLN A 20 5.44 16.09 -20.16
C GLN A 20 5.40 15.78 -18.66
N LEU A 21 4.27 15.31 -18.14
CA LEU A 21 4.13 14.94 -16.74
C LEU A 21 5.17 13.89 -16.32
N ALA A 22 5.42 12.86 -17.14
CA ALA A 22 6.42 11.85 -16.85
C ALA A 22 7.82 12.44 -16.61
N TRP A 23 8.20 13.49 -17.35
CA TRP A 23 9.45 14.20 -17.13
C TRP A 23 9.44 15.04 -15.85
N LYS A 24 8.33 15.71 -15.56
CA LYS A 24 8.18 16.52 -14.33
C LYS A 24 8.26 15.65 -13.08
N LEU A 25 7.59 14.48 -13.09
CA LEU A 25 7.71 13.48 -12.02
C LEU A 25 9.17 13.01 -11.86
N ALA A 26 9.83 12.68 -12.97
CA ALA A 26 11.23 12.28 -12.98
C ALA A 26 12.16 13.40 -12.47
N SER A 27 11.87 14.66 -12.78
CA SER A 27 12.66 15.82 -12.31
C SER A 27 12.55 15.99 -10.79
N VAL A 28 11.36 15.75 -10.20
CA VAL A 28 11.19 15.73 -8.73
C VAL A 28 12.05 14.63 -8.11
N ALA A 29 12.07 13.44 -8.73
CA ALA A 29 12.83 12.29 -8.23
C ALA A 29 14.35 12.54 -8.27
N THR A 30 14.85 13.10 -9.37
CA THR A 30 16.29 13.31 -9.57
C THR A 30 16.82 14.60 -8.95
N GLY A 31 15.93 15.57 -8.69
CA GLY A 31 16.24 16.80 -7.96
C GLY A 31 16.21 16.63 -6.44
N THR A 32 15.99 15.43 -5.91
CA THR A 32 16.04 15.15 -4.48
C THR A 32 17.49 15.15 -4.00
N GLN A 33 17.74 15.95 -2.99
CA GLN A 33 19.07 16.18 -2.44
C GLN A 33 19.62 14.97 -1.66
N GLU A 34 20.80 15.12 -1.08
CA GLU A 34 21.41 14.08 -0.24
C GLU A 34 20.50 13.74 0.97
N THR A 35 20.69 12.56 1.55
CA THR A 35 19.86 12.09 2.69
C THR A 35 19.93 13.04 3.88
N ALA A 36 21.05 13.76 4.08
CA ALA A 36 21.22 14.76 5.13
C ALA A 36 20.22 15.93 5.02
N ASP A 37 19.66 16.15 3.83
CA ASP A 37 18.71 17.24 3.53
C ASP A 37 17.25 16.78 3.60
N LEU A 38 16.99 15.51 3.94
CA LEU A 38 15.63 15.00 4.09
C LEU A 38 14.97 15.62 5.35
N ASP A 39 13.68 15.96 5.24
CA ASP A 39 12.92 16.43 6.37
C ASP A 39 12.94 15.38 7.50
N PRO A 40 13.36 15.73 8.72
CA PRO A 40 13.50 14.76 9.81
C PRO A 40 12.18 14.09 10.20
N ALA A 41 11.04 14.78 10.10
CA ALA A 41 9.73 14.22 10.40
C ALA A 41 9.31 13.23 9.31
N ALA A 42 9.59 13.54 8.03
CA ALA A 42 9.36 12.63 6.92
C ALA A 42 10.23 11.37 7.02
N ALA A 43 11.50 11.52 7.38
CA ALA A 43 12.41 10.37 7.61
C ALA A 43 11.93 9.49 8.77
N ALA A 44 11.53 10.10 9.90
CA ALA A 44 10.98 9.37 11.05
C ALA A 44 9.68 8.63 10.68
N MET A 45 8.81 9.25 9.85
CA MET A 45 7.59 8.61 9.37
C MET A 45 7.91 7.46 8.40
N ALA A 46 8.91 7.59 7.53
CA ALA A 46 9.32 6.50 6.66
C ALA A 46 9.76 5.26 7.45
N VAL A 47 10.50 5.44 8.56
CA VAL A 47 10.81 4.35 9.50
C VAL A 47 9.53 3.73 10.08
N ASN A 48 8.55 4.55 10.49
CA ASN A 48 7.27 4.04 10.98
C ASN A 48 6.53 3.21 9.92
N ARG A 49 6.55 3.64 8.65
CA ARG A 49 5.94 2.91 7.53
C ARG A 49 6.65 1.58 7.24
N VAL A 50 7.97 1.51 7.39
CA VAL A 50 8.73 0.26 7.30
C VAL A 50 8.31 -0.71 8.41
N ILE A 51 8.16 -0.22 9.65
CA ILE A 51 7.68 -1.03 10.78
C ILE A 51 6.24 -1.52 10.51
N ASP A 52 5.36 -0.65 10.04
CA ASP A 52 3.97 -0.98 9.71
C ASP A 52 3.89 -2.07 8.62
N ASN A 53 4.63 -1.90 7.52
CA ASN A 53 4.70 -2.89 6.44
C ASN A 53 5.18 -4.26 6.93
N ALA A 54 6.25 -4.30 7.72
CA ALA A 54 6.76 -5.55 8.27
C ALA A 54 5.75 -6.22 9.21
N SER A 55 5.02 -5.43 10.01
CA SER A 55 3.95 -5.92 10.89
C SER A 55 2.91 -6.71 10.12
N VAL A 56 2.38 -6.11 9.06
CA VAL A 56 1.32 -6.69 8.23
C VAL A 56 1.85 -7.87 7.42
N ALA A 57 3.07 -7.77 6.88
CA ALA A 57 3.69 -8.84 6.14
C ALA A 57 3.88 -10.10 6.99
N VAL A 58 4.37 -9.98 8.23
CA VAL A 58 4.55 -11.13 9.14
C VAL A 58 3.21 -11.72 9.56
N ALA A 59 2.22 -10.89 9.89
CA ALA A 59 0.88 -11.35 10.23
C ALA A 59 0.19 -12.14 9.08
N SER A 60 0.56 -11.86 7.83
CA SER A 60 -0.03 -12.48 6.64
C SER A 60 0.67 -13.76 6.16
N LEU A 61 1.78 -14.18 6.77
CA LEU A 61 2.65 -15.26 6.25
C LEU A 61 1.92 -16.58 5.96
N ARG A 62 0.87 -16.90 6.75
CA ARG A 62 0.04 -18.10 6.57
C ARG A 62 -1.25 -17.84 5.80
N ARG A 63 -1.34 -16.70 5.09
CA ARG A 63 -2.42 -16.45 4.16
C ARG A 63 -2.10 -17.09 2.81
N ARG A 64 -3.09 -17.76 2.20
CA ARG A 64 -2.91 -18.49 0.94
C ARG A 64 -2.31 -17.62 -0.18
N PRO A 65 -2.76 -16.38 -0.46
CA PRO A 65 -2.15 -15.54 -1.50
C PRO A 65 -0.68 -15.26 -1.26
N VAL A 66 -0.29 -15.02 0.00
CA VAL A 66 1.09 -14.76 0.40
C VAL A 66 1.97 -15.98 0.19
N ALA A 67 1.50 -17.15 0.59
CA ALA A 67 2.21 -18.41 0.38
C ALA A 67 2.36 -18.74 -1.11
N VAL A 68 1.34 -18.48 -1.94
CA VAL A 68 1.43 -18.62 -3.40
C VAL A 68 2.48 -17.68 -3.99
N ALA A 69 2.47 -16.39 -3.62
CA ALA A 69 3.45 -15.42 -4.09
C ALA A 69 4.88 -15.78 -3.67
N ARG A 70 5.05 -16.25 -2.44
CA ARG A 70 6.35 -16.72 -1.89
C ARG A 70 6.85 -17.95 -2.63
N SER A 71 5.98 -18.91 -2.92
CA SER A 71 6.32 -20.11 -3.72
C SER A 71 6.76 -19.73 -5.13
N GLN A 72 6.06 -18.79 -5.80
CA GLN A 72 6.47 -18.28 -7.09
C GLN A 72 7.84 -17.60 -7.03
N ALA A 73 8.08 -16.75 -6.03
CA ALA A 73 9.37 -16.07 -5.86
C ALA A 73 10.52 -17.07 -5.62
N ALA A 74 10.27 -18.13 -4.87
CA ALA A 74 11.27 -19.18 -4.60
C ALA A 74 11.73 -19.92 -5.86
N ALA A 75 10.96 -19.90 -6.95
CA ALA A 75 11.34 -20.47 -8.24
C ALA A 75 12.34 -19.59 -9.04
N HIS A 76 12.64 -18.38 -8.55
CA HIS A 76 13.54 -17.41 -9.21
C HIS A 76 14.75 -17.05 -8.33
N PRO A 77 15.57 -18.04 -7.88
CA PRO A 77 16.72 -17.79 -7.03
C PRO A 77 17.82 -17.05 -7.82
N VAL A 78 18.56 -16.20 -7.13
CA VAL A 78 19.77 -15.59 -7.70
C VAL A 78 20.95 -16.55 -7.52
N ALA A 79 21.70 -16.81 -8.60
CA ALA A 79 22.85 -17.70 -8.57
C ALA A 79 23.91 -17.21 -7.57
N GLY A 80 24.42 -18.12 -6.74
CA GLY A 80 25.46 -17.86 -5.74
C GLY A 80 24.94 -17.72 -4.31
N THR A 81 23.63 -17.76 -4.07
CA THR A 81 23.04 -17.73 -2.74
C THR A 81 22.48 -19.11 -2.38
N GLY A 82 23.29 -19.95 -1.65
CA GLY A 82 22.77 -21.07 -0.89
C GLY A 82 22.26 -22.29 -1.65
N ALA A 83 22.93 -22.74 -2.75
CA ALA A 83 22.76 -24.09 -3.24
C ALA A 83 24.14 -24.65 -3.66
N ALA A 84 24.80 -25.37 -2.77
CA ALA A 84 25.75 -26.36 -3.19
C ALA A 84 24.99 -27.53 -3.82
N ALA A 85 25.44 -27.93 -5.03
CA ALA A 85 25.16 -29.15 -5.77
C ALA A 85 24.10 -29.10 -6.86
N GLY A 86 24.58 -29.11 -8.11
CA GLY A 86 23.83 -29.47 -9.30
C GLY A 86 24.41 -28.81 -10.54
N ALA A 87 25.48 -29.35 -11.09
CA ALA A 87 26.26 -28.85 -12.21
C ALA A 87 25.44 -28.50 -13.45
N ALA A 88 25.72 -27.31 -14.03
CA ALA A 88 25.87 -27.14 -15.49
C ALA A 88 26.74 -25.90 -15.76
N ALA A 89 27.90 -26.14 -16.34
CA ALA A 89 28.82 -25.12 -16.81
C ALA A 89 28.23 -24.46 -18.10
N GLY A 90 28.24 -23.13 -18.14
CA GLY A 90 27.88 -22.35 -19.31
C GLY A 90 28.31 -20.90 -19.17
N THR A 91 29.48 -20.62 -19.70
CA THR A 91 30.11 -19.39 -20.21
C THR A 91 29.56 -18.03 -19.72
N GLY A 92 30.40 -17.38 -18.92
CA GLY A 92 30.21 -16.02 -18.42
C GLY A 92 30.46 -14.93 -19.46
N VAL A 93 29.69 -13.84 -19.30
CA VAL A 93 30.06 -12.52 -19.81
C VAL A 93 30.11 -11.57 -18.60
N ALA A 94 31.33 -11.11 -18.30
CA ALA A 94 31.57 -10.15 -17.23
C ALA A 94 31.07 -8.76 -17.63
N ALA A 95 30.15 -8.19 -16.83
CA ALA A 95 29.78 -6.78 -16.93
C ALA A 95 30.84 -5.93 -16.21
N ALA A 96 31.50 -5.04 -16.94
CA ALA A 96 32.44 -4.07 -16.41
C ALA A 96 31.72 -3.00 -15.59
N ALA A 97 31.91 -2.99 -14.30
CA ALA A 97 31.44 -1.92 -13.42
C ALA A 97 32.47 -0.79 -13.41
N ALA A 98 32.01 0.45 -13.59
CA ALA A 98 32.80 1.65 -13.43
C ALA A 98 33.37 1.76 -12.01
N ALA A 99 34.69 1.82 -11.88
CA ALA A 99 35.43 1.94 -10.64
C ALA A 99 35.37 3.39 -10.11
N GLY A 100 34.69 3.57 -8.97
CA GLY A 100 34.87 4.72 -8.08
C GLY A 100 35.57 4.26 -6.81
N THR A 101 36.71 4.87 -6.53
CA THR A 101 37.62 4.57 -5.42
C THR A 101 37.02 4.93 -4.05
N GLY A 102 36.90 3.99 -3.15
CA GLY A 102 36.63 4.21 -1.73
C GLY A 102 36.28 2.91 -1.03
N ALA A 103 37.08 2.53 -0.01
CA ALA A 103 37.01 1.46 0.98
C ALA A 103 36.18 0.23 0.61
N ALA A 104 36.82 -0.93 0.58
CA ALA A 104 36.21 -2.23 0.28
C ALA A 104 35.05 -2.55 1.23
N ALA A 105 33.84 -2.06 0.89
CA ALA A 105 32.61 -2.54 1.44
C ALA A 105 32.47 -4.02 1.02
N ARG A 106 32.19 -4.90 1.97
CA ARG A 106 31.83 -6.29 1.68
C ARG A 106 30.67 -6.25 0.70
N SER A 107 30.90 -6.67 -0.53
CA SER A 107 29.85 -6.78 -1.55
C SER A 107 28.73 -7.65 -0.98
N ALA A 108 27.57 -7.05 -0.73
CA ALA A 108 26.40 -7.82 -0.35
C ALA A 108 26.09 -8.85 -1.44
N ALA A 109 25.68 -10.05 -1.06
CA ALA A 109 25.27 -11.05 -2.03
C ALA A 109 24.11 -10.50 -2.88
N PRO A 110 24.12 -10.67 -4.21
CA PRO A 110 23.04 -10.21 -5.06
C PRO A 110 21.71 -10.87 -4.69
N GLY A 111 20.58 -10.26 -5.10
CA GLY A 111 19.23 -10.74 -4.78
C GLY A 111 18.61 -10.06 -3.57
N ALA A 112 17.38 -10.43 -3.27
CA ALA A 112 16.59 -9.82 -2.20
C ALA A 112 15.93 -10.89 -1.32
N CYS A 113 15.68 -10.53 -0.05
CA CYS A 113 15.00 -11.38 0.92
C CYS A 113 13.48 -11.40 0.68
N VAL A 114 12.83 -12.48 1.08
CA VAL A 114 11.38 -12.62 1.11
C VAL A 114 10.93 -12.86 2.55
N PHE A 115 9.86 -12.19 2.99
CA PHE A 115 9.29 -12.40 4.32
C PHE A 115 8.90 -13.87 4.52
N GLY A 116 9.31 -14.42 5.66
CA GLY A 116 9.02 -15.82 6.01
C GLY A 116 9.98 -16.85 5.42
N THR A 117 11.06 -16.41 4.76
CA THR A 117 12.09 -17.33 4.23
C THR A 117 13.43 -17.11 4.93
N ASP A 118 14.32 -18.10 4.80
CA ASP A 118 15.72 -17.96 5.24
C ASP A 118 16.36 -16.77 4.48
N PRO A 119 16.94 -15.78 5.18
CA PRO A 119 17.61 -14.64 4.56
C PRO A 119 18.78 -15.01 3.63
N GLY A 120 19.33 -16.21 3.75
CA GLY A 120 20.32 -16.76 2.83
C GLY A 120 19.74 -17.20 1.48
N ARG A 121 18.44 -17.44 1.40
CA ARG A 121 17.75 -17.81 0.15
C ARG A 121 17.25 -16.55 -0.54
N ARG A 122 18.11 -15.92 -1.34
CA ARG A 122 17.75 -14.71 -2.06
C ARG A 122 17.18 -15.01 -3.44
N VAL A 123 16.19 -14.21 -3.83
CA VAL A 123 15.54 -14.28 -5.14
C VAL A 123 15.79 -13.00 -5.92
N SER A 124 15.47 -12.97 -7.22
CA SER A 124 15.57 -11.77 -8.01
C SER A 124 14.65 -10.65 -7.47
N PRO A 125 15.05 -9.37 -7.58
CA PRO A 125 14.38 -8.28 -6.87
C PRO A 125 12.92 -8.10 -7.27
N GLU A 126 12.56 -8.33 -8.54
CA GLU A 126 11.20 -8.21 -9.03
C GLU A 126 10.27 -9.30 -8.46
N TRP A 127 10.81 -10.51 -8.21
CA TRP A 127 10.05 -11.59 -7.57
C TRP A 127 10.01 -11.45 -6.05
N ALA A 128 11.07 -10.90 -5.44
CA ALA A 128 11.00 -10.51 -4.04
C ALA A 128 9.96 -9.41 -3.81
N ALA A 129 9.91 -8.41 -4.68
CA ALA A 129 8.89 -7.36 -4.65
C ALA A 129 7.48 -7.95 -4.79
N TRP A 130 7.27 -8.90 -5.72
CA TRP A 130 6.01 -9.63 -5.87
C TRP A 130 5.54 -10.28 -4.56
N ALA A 131 6.40 -11.08 -3.93
CA ALA A 131 6.05 -11.80 -2.72
C ALA A 131 5.85 -10.87 -1.52
N ASN A 132 6.75 -9.90 -1.33
CA ASN A 132 6.72 -9.00 -0.19
C ASN A 132 5.57 -7.99 -0.28
N SER A 133 5.27 -7.44 -1.46
CA SER A 133 4.12 -6.55 -1.66
C SER A 133 2.80 -7.28 -1.44
N THR A 134 2.69 -8.54 -1.89
CA THR A 134 1.51 -9.37 -1.62
C THR A 134 1.33 -9.56 -0.11
N ALA A 135 2.41 -9.82 0.64
CA ALA A 135 2.34 -9.99 2.09
C ALA A 135 1.93 -8.70 2.82
N VAL A 136 2.45 -7.55 2.39
CA VAL A 136 2.08 -6.23 2.95
C VAL A 136 0.61 -5.90 2.65
N ARG A 137 0.12 -6.24 1.45
CA ARG A 137 -1.22 -5.84 1.01
C ARG A 137 -2.34 -6.76 1.48
N GLU A 138 -2.05 -8.03 1.76
CA GLU A 138 -3.06 -9.09 1.97
C GLU A 138 -4.10 -8.76 3.04
N LEU A 139 -3.70 -8.20 4.16
CA LEU A 139 -4.60 -7.90 5.26
C LEU A 139 -5.28 -6.53 5.14
N ASP A 140 -4.95 -5.75 4.10
CA ASP A 140 -5.42 -4.35 3.94
C ASP A 140 -5.24 -3.51 5.22
N PHE A 141 -4.06 -3.65 5.86
CA PHE A 141 -3.84 -3.20 7.23
C PHE A 141 -2.65 -2.23 7.38
N HIS A 142 -1.99 -1.88 6.30
CA HIS A 142 -0.95 -0.86 6.26
C HIS A 142 -1.55 0.53 5.97
N ASP A 143 -0.73 1.50 5.60
CA ASP A 143 -1.16 2.87 5.41
C ASP A 143 -2.13 3.10 4.24
N THR A 144 -2.70 4.29 4.20
CA THR A 144 -3.53 4.78 3.10
C THR A 144 -3.42 6.30 2.96
N TYR A 145 -3.86 6.82 1.85
CA TYR A 145 -4.11 8.22 1.61
C TYR A 145 -5.48 8.39 0.93
N LEU A 146 -6.29 9.35 1.39
CA LEU A 146 -7.62 9.63 0.87
C LEU A 146 -7.70 11.08 0.35
N ALA A 147 -8.18 11.19 -0.89
CA ALA A 147 -8.58 12.43 -1.55
C ALA A 147 -9.88 12.16 -2.33
N ALA A 148 -10.08 12.74 -3.51
CA ALA A 148 -11.08 12.26 -4.47
C ALA A 148 -10.77 10.83 -4.95
N GLU A 149 -9.49 10.51 -5.08
CA GLU A 149 -8.94 9.17 -5.22
C GLU A 149 -8.45 8.67 -3.85
N TYR A 150 -8.21 7.37 -3.73
CA TYR A 150 -7.57 6.73 -2.58
C TYR A 150 -6.44 5.81 -3.04
N SER A 151 -5.44 5.65 -2.18
CA SER A 151 -4.31 4.81 -2.49
C SER A 151 -3.59 4.34 -1.23
N HIS A 152 -2.59 3.47 -1.41
CA HIS A 152 -1.79 2.91 -0.34
C HIS A 152 -0.30 3.14 -0.65
N PRO A 153 0.25 4.31 -0.30
CA PRO A 153 1.63 4.64 -0.65
C PRO A 153 2.69 3.69 -0.05
N GLY A 154 2.37 2.99 1.04
CA GLY A 154 3.22 1.96 1.62
C GLY A 154 3.51 0.77 0.71
N ASP A 155 2.69 0.54 -0.32
CA ASP A 155 2.94 -0.46 -1.36
C ASP A 155 4.24 -0.19 -2.16
N ASN A 156 4.80 1.03 -2.09
CA ASN A 156 6.10 1.37 -2.70
C ASN A 156 7.30 0.77 -1.94
N ILE A 157 7.17 0.47 -0.65
CA ILE A 157 8.31 0.07 0.20
C ILE A 157 8.90 -1.28 -0.22
N PRO A 158 8.13 -2.36 -0.41
CA PRO A 158 8.69 -3.65 -0.77
C PRO A 158 9.53 -3.66 -2.06
N PRO A 159 9.10 -3.07 -3.20
CA PRO A 159 9.93 -3.02 -4.39
C PRO A 159 11.21 -2.18 -4.21
N LEU A 160 11.15 -1.08 -3.46
CA LEU A 160 12.33 -0.27 -3.13
C LEU A 160 13.32 -1.06 -2.27
N LEU A 161 12.86 -1.73 -1.23
CA LEU A 161 13.71 -2.55 -0.35
C LEU A 161 14.36 -3.70 -1.11
N ALA A 162 13.61 -4.38 -1.99
CA ALA A 162 14.13 -5.48 -2.80
C ALA A 162 15.26 -5.02 -3.73
N VAL A 163 15.09 -3.89 -4.42
CA VAL A 163 16.12 -3.32 -5.29
C VAL A 163 17.30 -2.78 -4.48
N ALA A 164 17.06 -2.16 -3.32
CA ALA A 164 18.14 -1.69 -2.44
C ALA A 164 19.06 -2.83 -2.02
N GLN A 165 18.51 -3.96 -1.59
CA GLN A 165 19.28 -5.15 -1.25
C GLN A 165 20.06 -5.70 -2.45
N HIS A 166 19.38 -5.86 -3.60
CA HIS A 166 19.99 -6.42 -4.81
C HIS A 166 21.14 -5.57 -5.35
N THR A 167 21.02 -4.25 -5.29
CA THR A 167 21.99 -3.30 -5.86
C THR A 167 23.00 -2.78 -4.83
N GLY A 168 22.96 -3.27 -3.61
CA GLY A 168 23.91 -2.88 -2.56
C GLY A 168 23.73 -1.44 -2.05
N ARG A 169 22.50 -0.89 -2.09
CA ARG A 169 22.21 0.47 -1.60
C ARG A 169 22.09 0.48 -0.07
N SER A 170 22.41 1.64 0.52
CA SER A 170 22.30 1.86 1.95
C SER A 170 20.86 2.12 2.40
N GLY A 171 20.60 2.09 3.70
CA GLY A 171 19.34 2.51 4.29
C GLY A 171 19.04 3.99 4.05
N ALA A 172 20.07 4.83 3.99
CA ALA A 172 19.93 6.24 3.60
C ALA A 172 19.43 6.40 2.15
N ASP A 173 19.93 5.60 1.19
CA ASP A 173 19.42 5.58 -0.17
C ASP A 173 17.96 5.08 -0.21
N LEU A 174 17.65 4.03 0.57
CA LEU A 174 16.29 3.49 0.68
C LEU A 174 15.30 4.55 1.22
N LEU A 175 15.68 5.27 2.28
CA LEU A 175 14.85 6.37 2.83
C LEU A 175 14.54 7.43 1.78
N ARG A 176 15.55 7.85 1.00
CA ARG A 176 15.35 8.80 -0.09
C ARG A 176 14.34 8.26 -1.11
N GLY A 177 14.47 7.01 -1.52
CA GLY A 177 13.54 6.35 -2.44
C GLY A 177 12.12 6.30 -1.91
N ILE A 178 11.94 5.94 -0.64
CA ILE A 178 10.62 5.88 0.03
C ILE A 178 9.97 7.27 0.04
N ILE A 179 10.67 8.29 0.52
CA ILE A 179 10.13 9.65 0.63
C ILE A 179 9.71 10.19 -0.73
N VAL A 180 10.53 9.99 -1.78
CA VAL A 180 10.19 10.41 -3.14
C VAL A 180 9.00 9.63 -3.69
N ALA A 181 8.93 8.32 -3.49
CA ALA A 181 7.81 7.52 -3.95
C ALA A 181 6.49 7.97 -3.30
N TYR A 182 6.49 8.27 -2.01
CA TYR A 182 5.32 8.82 -1.32
C TYR A 182 4.92 10.20 -1.86
N GLU A 183 5.89 11.09 -2.08
CA GLU A 183 5.63 12.43 -2.63
C GLU A 183 4.92 12.36 -3.97
N ILE A 184 5.47 11.57 -4.90
CA ILE A 184 4.90 11.39 -6.24
C ILE A 184 3.54 10.69 -6.18
N HIS A 185 3.41 9.64 -5.36
CA HIS A 185 2.15 8.88 -5.24
C HIS A 185 1.02 9.78 -4.73
N VAL A 186 1.25 10.52 -3.65
CA VAL A 186 0.26 11.44 -3.08
C VAL A 186 -0.08 12.57 -4.05
N ALA A 187 0.91 13.12 -4.78
CA ALA A 187 0.67 14.16 -5.77
C ALA A 187 -0.24 13.68 -6.91
N LEU A 188 0.00 12.47 -7.43
CA LEU A 188 -0.84 11.85 -8.47
C LEU A 188 -2.26 11.59 -7.97
N VAL A 189 -2.42 11.06 -6.75
CA VAL A 189 -3.73 10.79 -6.14
C VAL A 189 -4.51 12.08 -5.88
N LYS A 190 -3.84 13.18 -5.51
CA LYS A 190 -4.46 14.49 -5.36
C LYS A 190 -4.94 15.06 -6.70
N GLY A 191 -4.15 14.87 -7.76
CA GLY A 191 -4.35 15.52 -9.06
C GLY A 191 -5.26 14.75 -10.02
N ILE A 192 -5.28 13.41 -9.96
CA ILE A 192 -5.96 12.56 -10.94
C ILE A 192 -6.76 11.46 -10.22
N CYS A 193 -8.09 11.52 -10.29
CA CYS A 193 -8.97 10.52 -9.70
C CYS A 193 -9.23 9.38 -10.69
N LEU A 194 -8.57 8.24 -10.52
CA LEU A 194 -8.75 7.03 -11.34
C LEU A 194 -10.08 6.33 -11.02
N HIS A 195 -10.53 6.42 -9.77
CA HIS A 195 -11.77 5.83 -9.30
C HIS A 195 -12.99 6.30 -10.11
N ALA A 196 -13.05 7.58 -10.45
CA ALA A 196 -14.13 8.15 -11.27
C ALA A 196 -14.22 7.48 -12.64
N HIS A 197 -13.10 6.97 -13.16
CA HIS A 197 -12.98 6.30 -14.46
C HIS A 197 -12.94 4.77 -14.37
N ARG A 198 -13.21 4.20 -13.19
CA ARG A 198 -13.23 2.75 -12.94
C ARG A 198 -11.89 2.06 -13.22
N ILE A 199 -10.79 2.79 -13.03
CA ILE A 199 -9.41 2.31 -13.10
C ILE A 199 -8.93 1.99 -11.68
N ASP A 200 -8.13 0.93 -11.53
CA ASP A 200 -7.53 0.60 -10.23
C ASP A 200 -6.43 1.62 -9.90
N HIS A 201 -6.41 2.09 -8.65
CA HIS A 201 -5.45 3.07 -8.15
C HIS A 201 -3.97 2.66 -8.30
N VAL A 202 -3.69 1.37 -8.53
CA VAL A 202 -2.32 0.84 -8.71
C VAL A 202 -1.59 1.40 -9.93
N ALA A 203 -2.30 2.04 -10.88
CA ALA A 203 -1.67 2.74 -11.99
C ALA A 203 -0.80 3.94 -11.53
N HIS A 204 -1.17 4.60 -10.44
CA HIS A 204 -0.33 5.64 -9.82
C HIS A 204 0.87 5.06 -9.05
N LEU A 205 0.70 3.86 -8.47
CA LEU A 205 1.75 3.17 -7.72
C LEU A 205 2.98 2.89 -8.57
N SER A 206 2.79 2.38 -9.79
CA SER A 206 3.93 2.02 -10.65
C SER A 206 4.79 3.21 -11.04
N ALA A 207 4.17 4.35 -11.37
CA ALA A 207 4.85 5.61 -11.66
C ALA A 207 5.64 6.11 -10.44
N ALA A 208 5.00 6.07 -9.26
CA ALA A 208 5.62 6.49 -8.00
C ALA A 208 6.81 5.58 -7.63
N THR A 209 6.64 4.25 -7.77
CA THR A 209 7.72 3.28 -7.53
C THR A 209 8.90 3.51 -8.49
N ALA A 210 8.65 3.76 -9.79
CA ALA A 210 9.70 4.06 -10.76
C ALA A 210 10.48 5.34 -10.39
N CYS A 211 9.78 6.39 -9.92
CA CYS A 211 10.40 7.61 -9.41
C CYS A 211 11.23 7.35 -8.14
N GLY A 212 10.68 6.58 -7.18
CA GLY A 212 11.40 6.21 -5.96
C GLY A 212 12.66 5.40 -6.23
N LEU A 213 12.60 4.43 -7.16
CA LEU A 213 13.77 3.68 -7.65
C LEU A 213 14.79 4.62 -8.31
N GLY A 214 14.32 5.56 -9.15
CA GLY A 214 15.17 6.57 -9.78
C GLY A 214 15.94 7.42 -8.77
N ALA A 215 15.27 7.89 -7.73
CA ALA A 215 15.89 8.66 -6.64
C ALA A 215 16.88 7.82 -5.82
N MET A 216 16.48 6.59 -5.46
CA MET A 216 17.32 5.65 -4.69
C MET A 216 18.59 5.27 -5.43
N LEU A 217 18.49 4.99 -6.74
CA LEU A 217 19.58 4.56 -7.60
C LEU A 217 20.38 5.75 -8.18
N ARG A 218 19.94 7.00 -7.97
CA ARG A 218 20.51 8.23 -8.51
C ARG A 218 20.58 8.23 -10.05
N LEU A 219 19.47 7.81 -10.69
CA LEU A 219 19.39 7.71 -12.14
C LEU A 219 19.20 9.10 -12.79
N PRO A 220 19.66 9.30 -14.04
CA PRO A 220 19.36 10.51 -14.80
C PRO A 220 17.85 10.70 -15.05
N THR A 221 17.38 11.96 -15.08
CA THR A 221 15.96 12.31 -15.31
C THR A 221 15.38 11.63 -16.56
N GLY A 222 16.14 11.60 -17.66
CA GLY A 222 15.70 10.94 -18.90
C GLY A 222 15.44 9.45 -18.73
N VAL A 223 16.25 8.74 -17.93
CA VAL A 223 16.05 7.31 -17.62
C VAL A 223 14.78 7.12 -16.78
N VAL A 224 14.62 7.93 -15.73
CA VAL A 224 13.44 7.85 -14.84
C VAL A 224 12.16 8.17 -15.62
N SER A 225 12.18 9.17 -16.50
CA SER A 225 11.03 9.53 -17.35
C SER A 225 10.61 8.36 -18.26
N GLN A 226 11.57 7.64 -18.88
CA GLN A 226 11.27 6.45 -19.67
C GLN A 226 10.69 5.31 -18.80
N ALA A 227 11.25 5.10 -17.61
CA ALA A 227 10.74 4.10 -16.69
C ALA A 227 9.30 4.40 -16.26
N VAL A 228 8.97 5.66 -15.94
CA VAL A 228 7.59 6.10 -15.63
C VAL A 228 6.66 5.80 -16.80
N GLY A 229 7.04 6.16 -18.04
CA GLY A 229 6.21 5.90 -19.21
C GLY A 229 5.92 4.41 -19.44
N GLN A 230 6.95 3.55 -19.33
CA GLN A 230 6.78 2.09 -19.45
C GLN A 230 5.91 1.52 -18.33
N ALA A 231 6.13 1.96 -17.09
CA ALA A 231 5.38 1.47 -15.92
C ALA A 231 3.90 1.82 -16.03
N VAL A 232 3.54 3.06 -16.34
CA VAL A 232 2.14 3.50 -16.53
C VAL A 232 1.47 2.70 -17.66
N HIS A 233 2.16 2.53 -18.79
CA HIS A 233 1.60 1.82 -19.94
C HIS A 233 1.21 0.38 -19.62
N THR A 234 1.95 -0.29 -18.75
CA THR A 234 1.79 -1.73 -18.48
C THR A 234 0.91 -2.06 -17.27
N THR A 235 0.62 -1.09 -16.39
CA THR A 235 -0.07 -1.37 -15.11
C THR A 235 -1.46 -0.78 -14.99
N THR A 236 -1.97 -0.15 -16.04
CA THR A 236 -3.35 0.35 -16.05
C THR A 236 -4.33 -0.82 -16.13
N ALA A 237 -5.12 -1.00 -15.07
CA ALA A 237 -6.05 -2.10 -14.90
C ALA A 237 -7.43 -1.60 -14.48
N THR A 238 -8.47 -2.42 -14.71
CA THR A 238 -9.84 -2.06 -14.34
C THR A 238 -10.07 -2.20 -12.83
N ARG A 239 -11.01 -1.41 -12.30
CA ARG A 239 -11.43 -1.47 -10.90
C ARG A 239 -12.31 -2.70 -10.56
N GLN A 240 -12.49 -3.65 -11.49
CA GLN A 240 -13.23 -4.88 -11.21
C GLN A 240 -12.61 -5.69 -10.07
N SER A 241 -11.29 -5.56 -9.85
CA SER A 241 -10.58 -6.12 -8.69
C SER A 241 -11.11 -5.67 -7.31
N ARG A 242 -11.97 -4.62 -7.27
CA ARG A 242 -12.49 -3.98 -6.05
C ARG A 242 -14.02 -3.97 -5.99
N LYS A 243 -14.72 -4.70 -6.85
CA LYS A 243 -16.18 -4.73 -6.91
C LYS A 243 -16.70 -6.12 -7.28
N GLY A 244 -17.89 -6.47 -6.76
CA GLY A 244 -18.46 -7.79 -6.90
C GLY A 244 -17.70 -8.80 -6.05
N GLU A 245 -17.44 -9.99 -6.57
CA GLU A 245 -16.59 -10.98 -5.90
C GLU A 245 -15.13 -10.50 -5.85
N ILE A 246 -14.77 -9.88 -4.73
CA ILE A 246 -13.40 -9.43 -4.50
C ILE A 246 -12.56 -10.66 -4.15
N SER A 247 -11.58 -10.94 -4.98
CA SER A 247 -10.67 -12.08 -4.82
C SER A 247 -9.33 -11.65 -4.23
N SER A 248 -8.47 -12.63 -3.98
CA SER A 248 -7.07 -12.41 -3.57
C SER A 248 -6.26 -11.57 -4.57
N TRP A 249 -6.76 -11.35 -5.82
CA TRP A 249 -6.15 -10.42 -6.76
C TRP A 249 -6.00 -9.01 -6.19
N LYS A 250 -6.82 -8.65 -5.21
CA LYS A 250 -6.71 -7.39 -4.45
C LYS A 250 -5.30 -7.20 -3.85
N ALA A 251 -4.66 -8.27 -3.38
CA ALA A 251 -3.29 -8.22 -2.87
C ALA A 251 -2.23 -8.31 -3.97
N PHE A 252 -2.53 -9.01 -5.06
CA PHE A 252 -1.60 -9.19 -6.18
C PHE A 252 -1.48 -7.95 -7.07
N ALA A 253 -2.53 -7.14 -7.22
CA ALA A 253 -2.52 -5.99 -8.13
C ALA A 253 -1.40 -4.97 -7.79
N PRO A 254 -1.22 -4.49 -6.53
CA PRO A 254 -0.09 -3.62 -6.20
C PRO A 254 1.25 -4.33 -6.28
N ALA A 255 1.33 -5.62 -5.96
CA ALA A 255 2.54 -6.41 -6.12
C ALA A 255 2.98 -6.48 -7.59
N PHE A 256 2.04 -6.63 -8.52
CA PHE A 256 2.30 -6.58 -9.95
C PHE A 256 2.79 -5.20 -10.39
N ALA A 257 2.17 -4.12 -9.91
CA ALA A 257 2.58 -2.76 -10.24
C ALA A 257 4.03 -2.47 -9.78
N GLY A 258 4.39 -2.86 -8.55
CA GLY A 258 5.76 -2.74 -8.04
C GLY A 258 6.77 -3.57 -8.83
N LYS A 259 6.42 -4.83 -9.17
CA LYS A 259 7.22 -5.71 -10.02
C LYS A 259 7.45 -5.10 -11.40
N ALA A 260 6.39 -4.64 -12.05
CA ALA A 260 6.45 -4.02 -13.38
C ALA A 260 7.30 -2.72 -13.37
N ALA A 261 7.25 -1.93 -12.29
CA ALA A 261 8.08 -0.75 -12.13
C ALA A 261 9.59 -1.09 -12.06
N ILE A 262 9.97 -2.16 -11.37
CA ILE A 262 11.36 -2.64 -11.35
C ILE A 262 11.82 -3.03 -12.75
N GLU A 263 11.01 -3.80 -13.47
CA GLU A 263 11.31 -4.21 -14.84
C GLU A 263 11.39 -3.01 -15.81
N ALA A 264 10.53 -2.00 -15.63
CA ALA A 264 10.55 -0.78 -16.42
C ALA A 264 11.83 0.04 -16.17
N VAL A 265 12.27 0.14 -14.91
CA VAL A 265 13.52 0.82 -14.55
C VAL A 265 14.73 0.09 -15.16
N ASP A 266 14.78 -1.24 -15.08
CA ASP A 266 15.88 -2.04 -15.68
C ASP A 266 15.94 -1.84 -17.20
N ARG A 267 14.81 -1.90 -17.90
CA ARG A 267 14.78 -1.64 -19.35
C ARG A 267 15.22 -0.22 -19.70
N ALA A 268 14.75 0.80 -18.97
CA ALA A 268 15.14 2.18 -19.18
C ALA A 268 16.65 2.41 -18.91
N MET A 269 17.23 1.77 -17.91
CA MET A 269 18.68 1.79 -17.65
C MET A 269 19.49 1.15 -18.80
N ARG A 270 18.90 0.22 -19.54
CA ARG A 270 19.51 -0.38 -20.75
C ARG A 270 19.32 0.47 -22.00
N GLY A 271 18.65 1.62 -21.89
CA GLY A 271 18.42 2.56 -23.00
C GLY A 271 17.10 2.38 -23.74
N GLU A 272 16.20 1.51 -23.26
CA GLU A 272 14.92 1.32 -23.91
C GLU A 272 13.95 2.48 -23.62
N GLY A 273 13.24 2.91 -24.66
CA GLY A 273 12.28 4.00 -24.59
C GLY A 273 10.88 3.55 -24.16
N ALA A 274 10.06 4.54 -23.82
CA ALA A 274 8.63 4.37 -23.51
C ALA A 274 7.76 5.01 -24.60
N PRO A 275 6.45 4.64 -24.68
CA PRO A 275 5.46 5.46 -25.36
C PRO A 275 5.49 6.89 -24.81
N SER A 276 5.58 7.89 -25.67
CA SER A 276 5.73 9.30 -25.25
C SER A 276 5.00 10.24 -26.22
N PRO A 277 4.18 11.18 -25.66
CA PRO A 277 3.91 11.41 -24.23
C PRO A 277 2.88 10.42 -23.69
N ILE A 278 3.18 9.73 -22.60
CA ILE A 278 2.31 8.66 -22.07
C ILE A 278 1.00 9.19 -21.46
N TYR A 279 1.05 10.34 -20.78
CA TYR A 279 -0.12 10.95 -20.19
C TYR A 279 -0.87 11.80 -21.21
N GLU A 280 -0.17 12.71 -21.88
CA GLU A 280 -0.74 13.78 -22.70
C GLU A 280 -1.02 13.37 -24.16
N GLY A 281 -0.55 12.23 -24.62
CA GLY A 281 -0.75 11.79 -26.01
C GLY A 281 -2.24 11.67 -26.38
N GLU A 282 -2.58 11.88 -27.67
CA GLU A 282 -3.95 11.75 -28.16
C GLU A 282 -4.49 10.31 -28.07
N ASP A 283 -3.59 9.31 -28.05
CA ASP A 283 -3.83 7.91 -27.72
C ASP A 283 -3.26 7.53 -26.34
N GLY A 284 -2.96 8.53 -25.49
CA GLY A 284 -2.36 8.38 -24.19
C GLY A 284 -3.36 8.17 -23.05
N PHE A 285 -2.82 8.16 -21.84
CA PHE A 285 -3.56 7.79 -20.63
C PHE A 285 -4.77 8.71 -20.38
N LEU A 286 -4.62 10.04 -20.51
CA LEU A 286 -5.70 11.00 -20.28
C LEU A 286 -6.83 10.84 -21.29
N ALA A 287 -6.47 10.70 -22.57
CA ALA A 287 -7.43 10.67 -23.66
C ALA A 287 -8.25 9.38 -23.70
N TRP A 288 -7.61 8.24 -23.42
CA TRP A 288 -8.25 6.92 -23.54
C TRP A 288 -8.84 6.38 -22.25
N MET A 289 -8.19 6.67 -21.13
CA MET A 289 -8.54 6.05 -19.86
C MET A 289 -9.35 6.98 -18.94
N LEU A 290 -9.32 8.31 -19.20
CA LEU A 290 -9.97 9.29 -18.35
C LEU A 290 -11.05 10.07 -19.11
N ASP A 291 -10.98 11.42 -19.13
CA ASP A 291 -12.06 12.29 -19.64
C ASP A 291 -12.03 12.52 -21.15
N GLY A 292 -11.27 11.74 -21.89
CA GLY A 292 -11.21 11.83 -23.35
C GLY A 292 -10.30 12.94 -23.88
N PRO A 293 -10.42 13.30 -25.18
CA PRO A 293 -9.47 14.22 -25.84
C PRO A 293 -9.44 15.64 -25.31
N LYS A 294 -10.40 16.02 -24.45
CA LYS A 294 -10.45 17.33 -23.79
C LYS A 294 -10.04 17.28 -22.33
N ALA A 295 -9.52 16.14 -21.86
CA ALA A 295 -9.10 15.96 -20.49
C ALA A 295 -8.02 16.98 -20.09
N SER A 296 -8.18 17.55 -18.91
CA SER A 296 -7.23 18.48 -18.30
C SER A 296 -7.22 18.28 -16.79
N TYR A 297 -6.05 18.05 -16.23
CA TYR A 297 -5.84 17.83 -14.82
C TYR A 297 -4.77 18.77 -14.28
N THR A 298 -4.82 19.05 -12.99
CA THR A 298 -3.77 19.80 -12.29
C THR A 298 -3.03 18.84 -11.35
N VAL A 299 -1.73 18.71 -11.54
CA VAL A 299 -0.85 17.95 -10.64
C VAL A 299 0.13 18.91 -9.98
N SER A 300 0.03 19.06 -8.67
CA SER A 300 0.90 19.92 -7.88
C SER A 300 2.14 19.13 -7.44
N LEU A 301 3.33 19.62 -7.80
CA LEU A 301 4.61 18.99 -7.48
C LEU A 301 5.49 19.94 -6.66
N PRO A 302 6.39 19.42 -5.79
CA PRO A 302 7.29 20.26 -5.03
C PRO A 302 8.28 21.01 -5.95
N GLU A 303 8.60 22.25 -5.56
CA GLU A 303 9.63 23.05 -6.19
C GLU A 303 11.04 22.47 -5.95
N PRO A 304 12.01 22.81 -6.79
CA PRO A 304 13.41 22.49 -6.51
C PRO A 304 13.82 23.02 -5.12
N GLY A 305 14.36 22.15 -4.27
CA GLY A 305 14.74 22.49 -2.90
C GLY A 305 13.60 22.49 -1.87
N GLU A 306 12.35 22.35 -2.28
CA GLU A 306 11.22 22.20 -1.36
C GLU A 306 11.27 20.83 -0.67
N ALA A 307 10.99 20.79 0.64
CA ALA A 307 11.00 19.55 1.42
C ALA A 307 9.88 18.59 0.97
N ARG A 308 10.20 17.31 0.81
CA ARG A 308 9.25 16.25 0.47
C ARG A 308 8.61 15.75 1.76
N ARG A 309 7.35 16.10 1.98
CA ARG A 309 6.64 15.85 3.23
C ARG A 309 5.32 15.10 3.08
N ALA A 310 4.92 14.72 1.86
CA ALA A 310 3.61 14.11 1.60
C ALA A 310 3.38 12.78 2.36
N ILE A 311 4.43 12.09 2.77
CA ILE A 311 4.33 10.92 3.65
C ILE A 311 3.64 11.24 4.98
N LEU A 312 3.72 12.48 5.47
CA LEU A 312 3.10 12.94 6.71
C LEU A 312 1.57 13.13 6.56
N ASP A 313 1.09 13.27 5.33
CA ASP A 313 -0.34 13.40 5.02
C ASP A 313 -1.04 12.03 4.95
N THR A 314 -0.31 10.92 5.04
CA THR A 314 -0.85 9.56 4.93
C THR A 314 -1.31 9.04 6.28
N TYR A 315 -2.26 8.10 6.27
CA TYR A 315 -2.92 7.60 7.47
C TYR A 315 -2.54 6.15 7.76
N THR A 316 -2.38 5.79 9.02
CA THR A 316 -2.20 4.40 9.46
C THR A 316 -3.54 3.78 9.81
N LYS A 317 -3.71 2.49 9.55
CA LYS A 317 -4.85 1.70 10.00
C LYS A 317 -4.54 1.05 11.35
N GLU A 318 -5.38 1.30 12.35
CA GLU A 318 -5.38 0.57 13.62
C GLU A 318 -6.08 -0.79 13.48
N HIS A 319 -7.04 -0.87 12.57
CA HIS A 319 -7.86 -2.05 12.34
C HIS A 319 -7.66 -2.61 10.93
N SER A 320 -7.68 -3.93 10.79
CA SER A 320 -7.61 -4.61 9.49
C SER A 320 -8.95 -4.52 8.77
N ALA A 321 -9.26 -3.34 8.24
CA ALA A 321 -10.46 -3.04 7.47
C ALA A 321 -10.18 -1.87 6.52
N GLU A 322 -11.08 -1.66 5.57
CA GLU A 322 -11.04 -0.47 4.70
C GLU A 322 -10.99 0.82 5.56
N TYR A 323 -10.31 1.89 5.06
CA TYR A 323 -9.99 3.04 5.93
C TYR A 323 -11.24 3.77 6.44
N GLN A 324 -12.26 3.93 5.62
CA GLN A 324 -13.51 4.61 6.01
C GLN A 324 -14.28 3.84 7.10
N ALA A 325 -13.96 2.54 7.30
CA ALA A 325 -14.50 1.73 8.38
C ALA A 325 -13.74 1.88 9.71
N GLN A 326 -12.56 2.52 9.74
CA GLN A 326 -11.78 2.66 10.98
C GLN A 326 -12.57 3.40 12.06
N ALA A 327 -13.12 4.57 11.73
CA ALA A 327 -13.98 5.33 12.66
C ALA A 327 -15.28 4.59 13.01
N VAL A 328 -15.78 3.73 12.12
CA VAL A 328 -16.99 2.90 12.38
C VAL A 328 -16.72 1.85 13.45
N ILE A 329 -15.52 1.25 13.45
CA ILE A 329 -15.10 0.29 14.49
C ILE A 329 -14.98 1.01 15.85
N ASP A 330 -14.36 2.19 15.86
CA ASP A 330 -14.23 2.99 17.09
C ASP A 330 -15.61 3.41 17.64
N LEU A 331 -16.53 3.84 16.77
CA LEU A 331 -17.91 4.14 17.13
C LEU A 331 -18.64 2.91 17.70
N ALA A 332 -18.48 1.74 17.08
CA ALA A 332 -19.10 0.51 17.55
C ALA A 332 -18.64 0.16 18.97
N ARG A 333 -17.34 0.32 19.26
CA ARG A 333 -16.76 0.08 20.60
C ARG A 333 -17.34 1.03 21.63
N ARG A 334 -17.46 2.33 21.32
CA ARG A 334 -18.02 3.36 22.20
C ARG A 334 -19.52 3.13 22.45
N LEU A 335 -20.27 2.81 21.40
CA LEU A 335 -21.71 2.60 21.48
C LEU A 335 -22.08 1.31 22.22
N ARG A 336 -21.24 0.27 22.14
CA ARG A 336 -21.42 -0.99 22.88
C ARG A 336 -21.60 -0.76 24.38
N GLU A 337 -20.84 0.16 24.98
CA GLU A 337 -20.92 0.46 26.41
C GLU A 337 -22.28 1.06 26.81
N ARG A 338 -23.04 1.58 25.85
CA ARG A 338 -24.35 2.21 26.04
C ARG A 338 -25.53 1.29 25.71
N ILE A 339 -25.25 0.09 25.22
CA ILE A 339 -26.26 -0.90 24.82
C ILE A 339 -26.19 -2.10 25.77
N GLY A 340 -27.31 -2.46 26.38
CA GLY A 340 -27.38 -3.62 27.30
C GLY A 340 -27.18 -4.95 26.55
N SER A 341 -27.88 -5.12 25.42
CA SER A 341 -27.77 -6.30 24.55
C SER A 341 -27.91 -5.93 23.09
N THR A 342 -27.07 -6.52 22.22
CA THR A 342 -27.21 -6.36 20.77
C THR A 342 -28.49 -6.95 20.20
N ARG A 343 -29.17 -7.85 20.95
CA ARG A 343 -30.50 -8.39 20.58
C ARG A 343 -31.59 -7.34 20.66
N ASP A 344 -31.41 -6.31 21.49
CA ASP A 344 -32.36 -5.21 21.63
C ASP A 344 -32.28 -4.18 20.51
N VAL A 345 -31.33 -4.33 19.58
CA VAL A 345 -31.19 -3.47 18.42
C VAL A 345 -32.28 -3.76 17.40
N ALA A 346 -33.11 -2.74 17.11
CA ALA A 346 -34.15 -2.80 16.08
C ALA A 346 -33.59 -2.36 14.72
N GLY A 347 -32.70 -1.37 14.70
CA GLY A 347 -32.08 -0.86 13.46
C GLY A 347 -30.88 0.03 13.72
N VAL A 348 -29.99 0.12 12.74
CA VAL A 348 -28.79 0.95 12.77
C VAL A 348 -28.66 1.73 11.46
N VAL A 349 -28.45 3.03 11.55
CA VAL A 349 -28.22 3.90 10.39
C VAL A 349 -26.93 4.70 10.60
N LEU A 350 -25.99 4.55 9.67
CA LEU A 350 -24.80 5.40 9.59
C LEU A 350 -25.03 6.53 8.58
N HIS A 351 -25.09 7.76 9.03
CA HIS A 351 -25.04 8.97 8.20
C HIS A 351 -23.58 9.30 7.90
N THR A 352 -23.17 9.25 6.63
CA THR A 352 -21.77 9.33 6.24
C THR A 352 -21.59 9.99 4.86
N SER A 353 -20.36 10.05 4.38
CA SER A 353 -20.04 10.63 3.07
C SER A 353 -20.56 9.77 1.91
N HIS A 354 -20.70 10.40 0.73
CA HIS A 354 -21.00 9.72 -0.53
C HIS A 354 -20.06 8.54 -0.75
N HIS A 355 -18.74 8.73 -0.57
CA HIS A 355 -17.74 7.68 -0.77
C HIS A 355 -17.98 6.47 0.13
N THR A 356 -18.13 6.68 1.43
CA THR A 356 -18.38 5.57 2.37
C THR A 356 -19.68 4.85 2.03
N HIS A 357 -20.75 5.60 1.75
CA HIS A 357 -22.05 5.04 1.40
C HIS A 357 -22.00 4.19 0.13
N GLN A 358 -21.37 4.70 -0.96
CA GLN A 358 -21.34 4.05 -2.28
C GLN A 358 -20.25 2.98 -2.42
N VAL A 359 -19.16 3.04 -1.64
CA VAL A 359 -18.03 2.10 -1.82
C VAL A 359 -18.16 0.90 -0.88
N ILE A 360 -18.35 1.14 0.40
CA ILE A 360 -18.36 0.09 1.44
C ILE A 360 -19.68 0.01 2.23
N GLY A 361 -20.61 0.93 1.98
CA GLY A 361 -21.92 0.98 2.63
C GLY A 361 -23.02 0.27 1.84
N SER A 362 -24.24 0.39 2.34
CA SER A 362 -25.45 -0.18 1.71
C SER A 362 -25.82 0.47 0.37
N GLY A 363 -25.34 1.71 0.09
CA GLY A 363 -25.54 2.40 -1.19
C GLY A 363 -24.73 1.84 -2.35
N SER A 364 -23.79 0.93 -2.11
CA SER A 364 -23.00 0.28 -3.15
C SER A 364 -23.82 -0.54 -4.15
N GLY A 365 -25.04 -0.96 -3.75
CA GLY A 365 -25.89 -1.86 -4.54
C GLY A 365 -25.28 -3.26 -4.72
N ASP A 366 -24.28 -3.64 -3.92
CA ASP A 366 -23.61 -4.93 -3.97
C ASP A 366 -24.17 -5.87 -2.88
N PRO A 367 -24.95 -6.90 -3.26
CA PRO A 367 -25.57 -7.82 -2.30
C PRO A 367 -24.55 -8.64 -1.51
N GLN A 368 -23.32 -8.82 -2.03
CA GLN A 368 -22.28 -9.57 -1.33
C GLN A 368 -21.85 -8.91 -0.02
N LYS A 369 -22.13 -7.62 0.16
CA LYS A 369 -21.88 -6.91 1.42
C LYS A 369 -22.77 -7.38 2.58
N TYR A 370 -23.77 -8.20 2.29
CA TYR A 370 -24.68 -8.84 3.25
C TYR A 370 -24.66 -10.37 3.17
N ASP A 371 -23.68 -10.95 2.44
CA ASP A 371 -23.56 -12.40 2.26
C ASP A 371 -22.62 -13.01 3.33
N PRO A 372 -23.14 -13.87 4.23
CA PRO A 372 -22.31 -14.55 5.24
C PRO A 372 -21.32 -15.56 4.66
N HIS A 373 -21.40 -15.84 3.35
CA HIS A 373 -20.43 -16.68 2.63
C HIS A 373 -19.43 -15.87 1.79
N ALA A 374 -19.51 -14.54 1.84
CA ALA A 374 -18.59 -13.67 1.10
C ALA A 374 -17.13 -13.88 1.52
N SER A 375 -16.21 -13.57 0.60
CA SER A 375 -14.78 -13.62 0.88
C SER A 375 -14.38 -12.62 1.97
N ARG A 376 -13.27 -12.89 2.66
CA ARG A 376 -12.70 -11.93 3.62
C ARG A 376 -12.50 -10.55 2.97
N GLU A 377 -12.05 -10.54 1.73
CA GLU A 377 -11.77 -9.35 0.95
C GLU A 377 -13.04 -8.54 0.62
N THR A 378 -14.21 -9.19 0.59
CA THR A 378 -15.51 -8.53 0.49
C THR A 378 -15.97 -8.04 1.86
N LEU A 379 -15.81 -8.85 2.91
CA LEU A 379 -16.23 -8.50 4.27
C LEU A 379 -15.46 -7.30 4.83
N ASP A 380 -14.17 -7.13 4.50
CA ASP A 380 -13.37 -5.98 4.93
C ASP A 380 -13.76 -4.66 4.22
N HIS A 381 -14.67 -4.76 3.23
CA HIS A 381 -15.29 -3.65 2.51
C HIS A 381 -16.82 -3.57 2.77
N SER A 382 -17.31 -4.13 3.86
CA SER A 382 -18.71 -4.08 4.26
C SER A 382 -18.88 -3.37 5.60
N VAL A 383 -19.26 -2.08 5.57
CA VAL A 383 -19.60 -1.33 6.80
C VAL A 383 -20.68 -2.05 7.63
N PRO A 384 -21.76 -2.60 7.03
CA PRO A 384 -22.75 -3.33 7.80
C PRO A 384 -22.18 -4.50 8.59
N TYR A 385 -21.33 -5.32 7.96
CA TYR A 385 -20.65 -6.43 8.61
C TYR A 385 -19.70 -5.95 9.71
N ILE A 386 -18.82 -5.00 9.35
CA ILE A 386 -17.78 -4.48 10.24
C ILE A 386 -18.39 -3.90 11.51
N PHE A 387 -19.45 -3.09 11.37
CA PHE A 387 -20.13 -2.50 12.51
C PHE A 387 -20.78 -3.56 13.40
N ALA A 388 -21.51 -4.52 12.81
CA ALA A 388 -22.18 -5.57 13.57
C ALA A 388 -21.19 -6.39 14.40
N VAL A 389 -20.10 -6.84 13.80
CA VAL A 389 -19.08 -7.63 14.49
C VAL A 389 -18.36 -6.81 15.57
N ALA A 390 -17.97 -5.57 15.27
CA ALA A 390 -17.31 -4.70 16.23
C ALA A 390 -18.21 -4.36 17.43
N LEU A 391 -19.52 -4.19 17.19
CA LEU A 391 -20.51 -3.96 18.25
C LEU A 391 -20.70 -5.19 19.14
N GLU A 392 -20.78 -6.39 18.55
CA GLU A 392 -20.93 -7.62 19.31
C GLU A 392 -19.69 -7.97 20.14
N ASP A 393 -18.51 -7.86 19.54
CA ASP A 393 -17.25 -8.30 20.16
C ASP A 393 -16.61 -7.22 21.06
N GLY A 394 -16.92 -5.95 20.86
CA GLY A 394 -16.27 -4.81 21.54
C GLY A 394 -14.79 -4.64 21.14
N THR A 395 -14.33 -5.41 20.17
CA THR A 395 -12.94 -5.43 19.66
C THR A 395 -12.91 -5.81 18.20
N TRP A 396 -11.75 -5.63 17.56
CA TRP A 396 -11.53 -6.04 16.17
C TRP A 396 -10.22 -6.81 16.03
N HIS A 397 -10.25 -7.93 15.31
CA HIS A 397 -9.08 -8.78 15.10
C HIS A 397 -8.96 -9.18 13.62
N HIS A 398 -7.77 -9.08 13.06
CA HIS A 398 -7.50 -9.29 11.63
C HIS A 398 -7.82 -10.70 11.09
N GLU A 399 -7.96 -11.70 11.96
CA GLU A 399 -8.37 -13.07 11.60
C GLU A 399 -9.73 -13.42 12.21
N ARG A 400 -9.87 -13.36 13.55
CA ARG A 400 -11.06 -13.83 14.25
C ARG A 400 -12.32 -13.11 13.83
N SER A 401 -12.23 -11.79 13.57
CA SER A 401 -13.39 -11.01 13.12
C SER A 401 -13.84 -11.36 11.70
N TYR A 402 -13.02 -12.07 10.93
CA TYR A 402 -13.32 -12.53 9.56
C TYR A 402 -13.46 -14.04 9.43
N ALA A 403 -13.39 -14.78 10.52
CA ALA A 403 -13.54 -16.23 10.47
C ALA A 403 -14.91 -16.62 9.88
N PRO A 404 -14.99 -17.61 8.98
CA PRO A 404 -16.25 -18.02 8.36
C PRO A 404 -17.35 -18.37 9.37
N GLU A 405 -16.99 -19.02 10.48
CA GLU A 405 -17.90 -19.33 11.58
C GLU A 405 -18.39 -18.07 12.31
N ARG A 406 -17.56 -17.01 12.35
CA ARG A 406 -17.93 -15.71 12.93
C ARG A 406 -18.94 -14.98 12.04
N ALA A 407 -18.69 -14.96 10.73
CA ALA A 407 -19.57 -14.31 9.76
C ALA A 407 -20.92 -15.01 9.63
N ARG A 408 -20.98 -16.33 9.84
CA ARG A 408 -22.18 -17.17 9.70
C ARG A 408 -22.98 -17.32 11.00
N ARG A 409 -22.53 -16.72 12.11
CA ARG A 409 -23.24 -16.79 13.38
C ARG A 409 -24.65 -16.17 13.22
N PRO A 410 -25.74 -16.86 13.56
CA PRO A 410 -27.10 -16.38 13.32
C PRO A 410 -27.37 -14.99 13.91
N GLU A 411 -26.88 -14.73 15.13
CA GLU A 411 -27.06 -13.44 15.81
C GLU A 411 -26.34 -12.31 15.05
N THR A 412 -25.13 -12.59 14.52
CA THR A 412 -24.36 -11.64 13.72
C THR A 412 -25.07 -11.33 12.41
N VAL A 413 -25.57 -12.36 11.71
CA VAL A 413 -26.32 -12.19 10.46
C VAL A 413 -27.58 -11.36 10.71
N GLU A 414 -28.31 -11.65 11.79
CA GLU A 414 -29.50 -10.88 12.16
C GLU A 414 -29.18 -9.40 12.43
N LEU A 415 -28.14 -9.12 13.21
CA LEU A 415 -27.71 -7.74 13.49
C LEU A 415 -27.19 -7.03 12.23
N TRP A 416 -26.38 -7.73 11.44
CA TRP A 416 -25.80 -7.21 10.20
C TRP A 416 -26.88 -6.73 9.21
N GLN A 417 -27.97 -7.49 9.04
CA GLN A 417 -29.09 -7.13 8.17
C GLN A 417 -29.85 -5.86 8.64
N LYS A 418 -29.70 -5.48 9.92
CA LYS A 418 -30.32 -4.27 10.50
C LYS A 418 -29.46 -3.00 10.30
N VAL A 419 -28.23 -3.14 9.76
CA VAL A 419 -27.30 -2.03 9.58
C VAL A 419 -27.40 -1.48 8.15
N SER A 420 -27.63 -0.20 8.03
CA SER A 420 -27.67 0.51 6.75
C SER A 420 -26.83 1.79 6.80
N THR A 421 -26.53 2.36 5.64
CA THR A 421 -25.87 3.65 5.53
C THR A 421 -26.72 4.61 4.72
N VAL A 422 -26.59 5.91 4.98
CA VAL A 422 -27.24 6.99 4.23
C VAL A 422 -26.20 8.06 3.93
N GLU A 423 -26.18 8.54 2.69
CA GLU A 423 -25.37 9.71 2.35
C GLU A 423 -25.92 10.95 3.06
N ASP A 424 -25.05 11.67 3.73
CA ASP A 424 -25.29 12.99 4.29
C ASP A 424 -24.38 14.01 3.61
N PRO A 425 -24.95 15.02 2.90
CA PRO A 425 -24.16 16.01 2.18
C PRO A 425 -23.17 16.80 3.06
N ALA A 426 -23.42 16.92 4.36
CA ALA A 426 -22.49 17.57 5.28
C ALA A 426 -21.22 16.72 5.44
N TRP A 427 -21.35 15.41 5.57
CA TRP A 427 -20.22 14.49 5.63
C TRP A 427 -19.49 14.39 4.28
N THR A 428 -20.21 14.43 3.16
CA THR A 428 -19.61 14.47 1.82
C THR A 428 -18.75 15.72 1.63
N ARG A 429 -19.22 16.89 2.05
CA ARG A 429 -18.42 18.13 2.00
C ARG A 429 -17.17 18.04 2.89
N ARG A 430 -17.29 17.50 4.10
CA ARG A 430 -16.15 17.31 5.00
C ARG A 430 -15.13 16.30 4.48
N TYR A 431 -15.56 15.26 3.78
CA TYR A 431 -14.64 14.30 3.14
C TYR A 431 -13.69 15.01 2.16
N HIS A 432 -14.17 15.99 1.44
CA HIS A 432 -13.43 16.75 0.43
C HIS A 432 -12.90 18.10 0.93
N ASP A 433 -12.96 18.38 2.23
CA ASP A 433 -12.49 19.67 2.75
C ASP A 433 -10.99 19.83 2.44
N PRO A 434 -10.56 20.97 1.87
CA PRO A 434 -9.16 21.23 1.59
C PRO A 434 -8.32 21.33 2.87
N ASP A 435 -8.90 21.75 3.98
CA ASP A 435 -8.26 21.80 5.28
C ASP A 435 -8.22 20.41 5.93
N PRO A 436 -7.04 19.78 6.09
CA PRO A 436 -6.90 18.46 6.69
C PRO A 436 -7.51 18.34 8.09
N GLN A 437 -7.57 19.46 8.85
CA GLN A 437 -8.14 19.47 10.20
C GLN A 437 -9.67 19.39 10.22
N ARG A 438 -10.32 19.69 9.10
CA ARG A 438 -11.77 19.62 8.94
C ARG A 438 -12.24 18.39 8.17
N ARG A 439 -11.34 17.65 7.59
CA ARG A 439 -11.67 16.39 6.89
C ARG A 439 -12.34 15.40 7.82
N ALA A 440 -13.28 14.64 7.27
CA ALA A 440 -13.97 13.59 8.01
C ALA A 440 -14.18 12.36 7.13
N PHE A 441 -13.80 11.20 7.64
CA PHE A 441 -13.90 9.90 6.98
C PHE A 441 -14.85 8.94 7.72
N GLY A 442 -15.42 9.37 8.83
CA GLY A 442 -16.38 8.63 9.64
C GLY A 442 -17.84 8.99 9.37
N GLY A 443 -18.61 9.19 10.42
CA GLY A 443 -20.02 9.51 10.32
C GLY A 443 -20.72 9.62 11.66
N ARG A 444 -22.04 9.85 11.62
CA ARG A 444 -22.94 9.81 12.77
C ARG A 444 -23.73 8.50 12.72
N MET A 445 -23.60 7.70 13.77
CA MET A 445 -24.30 6.45 13.95
C MET A 445 -25.55 6.64 14.81
N VAL A 446 -26.68 6.14 14.33
CA VAL A 446 -27.96 6.16 15.05
C VAL A 446 -28.42 4.72 15.22
N ILE A 447 -28.60 4.29 16.48
CA ILE A 447 -29.11 2.97 16.86
C ILE A 447 -30.48 3.16 17.48
N THR A 448 -31.49 2.44 16.97
CA THR A 448 -32.83 2.38 17.53
C THR A 448 -32.99 1.03 18.23
N LEU A 449 -33.37 1.03 19.48
CA LEU A 449 -33.69 -0.19 20.25
C LEU A 449 -35.14 -0.62 20.07
N THR A 450 -35.44 -1.85 20.42
CA THR A 450 -36.81 -2.45 20.30
C THR A 450 -37.84 -1.76 21.17
N ASP A 451 -37.43 -1.11 22.26
CA ASP A 451 -38.29 -0.29 23.13
C ASP A 451 -38.49 1.16 22.61
N GLY A 452 -37.90 1.50 21.46
CA GLY A 452 -37.95 2.84 20.86
C GLY A 452 -36.89 3.79 21.34
N THR A 453 -36.00 3.39 22.26
CA THR A 453 -34.86 4.20 22.69
C THR A 453 -33.92 4.44 21.52
N VAL A 454 -33.45 5.70 21.35
CA VAL A 454 -32.48 6.08 20.32
C VAL A 454 -31.15 6.42 20.99
N ILE A 455 -30.09 5.78 20.52
CA ILE A 455 -28.72 6.01 20.96
C ILE A 455 -27.92 6.51 19.76
N GLU A 456 -27.23 7.64 19.88
CA GLU A 456 -26.40 8.18 18.80
C GLU A 456 -25.04 8.64 19.30
N ASP A 457 -24.07 8.59 18.40
CA ASP A 457 -22.73 9.10 18.55
C ASP A 457 -22.12 9.41 17.19
N GLU A 458 -21.14 10.30 17.14
CA GLU A 458 -20.45 10.64 15.90
C GLU A 458 -18.93 10.67 16.08
N LEU A 459 -18.22 10.38 15.01
CA LEU A 459 -16.78 10.43 14.96
C LEU A 459 -16.31 10.89 13.59
N ALA A 460 -15.59 11.99 13.53
CA ALA A 460 -15.12 12.57 12.28
C ALA A 460 -14.04 11.72 11.62
N VAL A 461 -13.07 11.29 12.43
CA VAL A 461 -11.93 10.47 12.02
C VAL A 461 -11.70 9.38 13.05
N ALA A 462 -11.02 8.30 12.65
CA ALA A 462 -10.63 7.24 13.58
C ALA A 462 -9.73 7.76 14.71
N ASP A 463 -9.75 7.10 15.84
CA ASP A 463 -8.91 7.46 16.99
C ASP A 463 -7.42 7.50 16.64
N ALA A 464 -6.95 6.60 15.80
CA ALA A 464 -5.56 6.50 15.34
C ALA A 464 -5.17 7.50 14.23
N HIS A 465 -6.14 8.27 13.69
CA HIS A 465 -5.86 9.31 12.69
C HIS A 465 -4.99 10.42 13.28
N PRO A 466 -4.14 11.13 12.49
CA PRO A 466 -3.34 12.26 13.00
C PRO A 466 -4.14 13.34 13.74
N ALA A 467 -5.41 13.54 13.38
CA ALA A 467 -6.35 14.44 14.08
C ALA A 467 -7.31 13.70 15.04
N GLY A 468 -7.07 12.43 15.33
CA GLY A 468 -7.90 11.59 16.20
C GLY A 468 -7.52 11.70 17.67
N ALA A 469 -8.24 10.96 18.52
CA ALA A 469 -8.04 10.99 19.97
C ALA A 469 -6.71 10.33 20.42
N ARG A 470 -6.18 9.39 19.63
CA ARG A 470 -4.95 8.61 19.92
C ARG A 470 -4.09 8.48 18.67
N PRO A 471 -3.53 9.61 18.13
CA PRO A 471 -2.71 9.57 16.92
C PRO A 471 -1.59 8.55 17.03
N PHE A 472 -1.34 7.81 15.95
CA PHE A 472 -0.23 6.85 15.92
C PHE A 472 1.11 7.59 15.95
N ASP A 473 1.84 7.39 17.03
CA ASP A 473 3.24 7.74 17.18
C ASP A 473 4.15 6.50 17.04
N ARG A 474 5.43 6.62 17.30
CA ARG A 474 6.38 5.51 17.27
C ARG A 474 5.95 4.37 18.22
N ALA A 475 5.39 4.68 19.39
CA ALA A 475 4.92 3.67 20.33
C ALA A 475 3.72 2.91 19.77
N GLY A 476 2.80 3.60 19.10
CA GLY A 476 1.67 2.98 18.40
C GLY A 476 2.11 1.99 17.33
N TYR A 477 3.06 2.38 16.46
CA TYR A 477 3.63 1.48 15.43
C TYR A 477 4.34 0.28 16.03
N THR A 478 5.13 0.50 17.09
CA THR A 478 5.85 -0.57 17.81
C THR A 478 4.86 -1.53 18.49
N GLY A 479 3.82 -0.99 19.11
CA GLY A 479 2.75 -1.77 19.73
C GLY A 479 2.01 -2.65 18.72
N LYS A 480 1.63 -2.07 17.57
CA LYS A 480 1.01 -2.80 16.46
C LYS A 480 1.93 -3.90 15.93
N PHE A 481 3.21 -3.61 15.75
CA PHE A 481 4.20 -4.61 15.31
C PHE A 481 4.27 -5.79 16.27
N ARG A 482 4.42 -5.53 17.58
CA ARG A 482 4.49 -6.60 18.58
C ARG A 482 3.23 -7.45 18.61
N ALA A 483 2.06 -6.80 18.55
CA ALA A 483 0.76 -7.49 18.54
C ALA A 483 0.57 -8.37 17.30
N LEU A 484 0.93 -7.88 16.10
CA LEU A 484 0.76 -8.61 14.85
C LEU A 484 1.80 -9.71 14.62
N THR A 485 2.91 -9.64 15.31
CA THR A 485 3.97 -10.65 15.22
C THR A 485 4.02 -11.60 16.42
N GLU A 486 3.09 -11.44 17.38
CA GLU A 486 2.97 -12.34 18.53
C GLU A 486 2.72 -13.79 18.07
N GLY A 487 3.46 -14.74 18.65
CA GLY A 487 3.36 -16.16 18.29
C GLY A 487 3.96 -16.52 16.92
N VAL A 488 4.46 -15.55 16.15
CA VAL A 488 5.12 -15.75 14.84
C VAL A 488 6.62 -15.44 14.95
N ALA A 489 6.98 -14.33 15.59
CA ALA A 489 8.35 -13.94 15.88
C ALA A 489 8.61 -14.01 17.39
N THR A 490 9.82 -14.42 17.78
CA THR A 490 10.23 -14.39 19.20
C THR A 490 10.42 -12.95 19.68
N PRO A 491 10.30 -12.66 20.99
CA PRO A 491 10.57 -11.32 21.52
C PRO A 491 11.95 -10.78 21.12
N GLY A 492 12.99 -11.63 21.11
CA GLY A 492 14.32 -11.22 20.66
C GLY A 492 14.38 -10.85 19.17
N ALA A 493 13.64 -11.56 18.32
CA ALA A 493 13.52 -11.22 16.89
C ALA A 493 12.74 -9.92 16.67
N GLN A 494 11.71 -9.67 17.49
CA GLN A 494 10.97 -8.41 17.45
C GLN A 494 11.86 -7.21 17.80
N GLU A 495 12.65 -7.31 18.89
CA GLU A 495 13.56 -6.23 19.32
C GLU A 495 14.68 -6.01 18.29
N ALA A 496 15.28 -7.08 17.75
CA ALA A 496 16.31 -6.97 16.71
C ALA A 496 15.82 -6.24 15.46
N PHE A 497 14.58 -6.52 15.03
CA PHE A 497 13.95 -5.82 13.91
C PHE A 497 13.70 -4.34 14.24
N LEU A 498 13.12 -4.05 15.41
CA LEU A 498 12.81 -2.67 15.82
C LEU A 498 14.08 -1.82 15.95
N ASP A 499 15.17 -2.39 16.46
CA ASP A 499 16.48 -1.75 16.52
C ASP A 499 17.04 -1.48 15.10
N ALA A 500 16.98 -2.45 14.20
CA ALA A 500 17.40 -2.25 12.82
C ALA A 500 16.56 -1.16 12.12
N ALA A 501 15.24 -1.22 12.23
CA ALA A 501 14.35 -0.23 11.66
C ALA A 501 14.60 1.18 12.25
N GLY A 502 14.85 1.27 13.55
CA GLY A 502 15.17 2.53 14.23
C GLY A 502 16.45 3.19 13.74
N ARG A 503 17.40 2.40 13.25
CA ARG A 503 18.68 2.83 12.70
C ARG A 503 18.72 2.78 11.17
N LEU A 504 17.56 2.79 10.49
CA LEU A 504 17.45 2.59 9.04
C LEU A 504 18.43 3.45 8.24
N ALA A 505 18.59 4.73 8.58
CA ALA A 505 19.49 5.64 7.88
C ALA A 505 20.97 5.20 7.93
N ASP A 506 21.37 4.51 9.00
CA ASP A 506 22.75 4.10 9.27
C ASP A 506 23.07 2.71 8.72
N LEU A 507 22.07 1.98 8.23
CA LEU A 507 22.27 0.62 7.71
C LEU A 507 23.03 0.66 6.39
N ASP A 508 24.04 -0.17 6.28
CA ASP A 508 24.60 -0.55 4.98
C ASP A 508 23.68 -1.58 4.28
N SER A 509 24.04 -1.98 3.09
CA SER A 509 23.26 -2.94 2.30
C SER A 509 23.09 -4.32 2.98
N ALA A 510 24.07 -4.75 3.76
CA ALA A 510 24.00 -6.01 4.51
C ALA A 510 23.02 -5.87 5.69
N GLY A 511 23.05 -4.72 6.36
CA GLY A 511 22.15 -4.36 7.46
C GLY A 511 20.68 -4.33 7.07
N LEU A 512 20.33 -4.07 5.79
CA LEU A 512 18.95 -4.09 5.30
C LEU A 512 18.29 -5.48 5.46
N THR A 513 19.05 -6.55 5.66
CA THR A 513 18.51 -7.88 6.00
C THR A 513 17.81 -7.86 7.36
N GLY A 514 18.23 -7.00 8.28
CA GLY A 514 17.59 -6.80 9.59
C GLY A 514 16.17 -6.22 9.51
N LEU A 515 15.75 -5.72 8.35
CA LEU A 515 14.36 -5.27 8.10
C LEU A 515 13.39 -6.43 7.79
N PHE A 516 13.84 -7.66 7.91
CA PHE A 516 13.03 -8.87 7.82
C PHE A 516 13.04 -9.57 9.19
N PRO A 517 11.95 -9.48 9.98
CA PRO A 517 11.90 -10.13 11.29
C PRO A 517 12.10 -11.64 11.15
N ALA A 518 12.96 -12.20 12.01
CA ALA A 518 13.18 -13.64 12.02
C ALA A 518 11.93 -14.36 12.54
N VAL A 519 11.49 -15.38 11.80
CA VAL A 519 10.31 -16.20 12.11
C VAL A 519 10.67 -17.68 11.98
N ASP A 520 9.77 -18.56 12.41
CA ASP A 520 9.90 -20.01 12.17
C ASP A 520 9.70 -20.30 10.67
N THR A 521 10.81 -20.34 9.94
CA THR A 521 10.81 -20.57 8.48
C THR A 521 10.39 -21.99 8.11
N ASP A 522 10.58 -22.98 9.00
CA ASP A 522 10.18 -24.36 8.75
C ASP A 522 8.65 -24.50 8.84
N ALA A 523 8.02 -23.83 9.82
CA ALA A 523 6.56 -23.78 9.92
C ALA A 523 5.93 -23.06 8.73
N VAL A 524 6.56 -22.00 8.20
CA VAL A 524 6.12 -21.30 6.99
C VAL A 524 6.26 -22.20 5.76
N ALA A 525 7.41 -22.87 5.59
CA ALA A 525 7.65 -23.78 4.47
C ALA A 525 6.70 -24.99 4.49
N ALA A 526 6.40 -25.53 5.68
CA ALA A 526 5.44 -26.61 5.85
C ALA A 526 4.01 -26.20 5.43
N TYR A 527 3.63 -24.95 5.65
CA TYR A 527 2.36 -24.41 5.14
C TYR A 527 2.39 -24.29 3.61
N ASP A 528 3.47 -23.74 3.03
CA ASP A 528 3.62 -23.58 1.59
C ASP A 528 3.56 -24.92 0.84
N ALA A 529 4.14 -25.98 1.42
CA ALA A 529 4.15 -27.31 0.84
C ALA A 529 2.75 -27.96 0.69
N GLN A 530 1.73 -27.40 1.35
CA GLN A 530 0.35 -27.88 1.26
C GLN A 530 -0.41 -27.26 0.07
N LEU A 531 0.17 -26.24 -0.58
CA LEU A 531 -0.46 -25.56 -1.70
C LEU A 531 -0.39 -26.37 -2.99
N PRO A 532 -1.38 -26.23 -3.88
CA PRO A 532 -1.31 -26.78 -5.23
C PRO A 532 -0.05 -26.24 -5.96
N LYS A 533 0.65 -27.13 -6.66
CA LYS A 533 1.79 -26.73 -7.49
C LYS A 533 1.32 -26.00 -8.74
N GLY A 534 2.05 -24.93 -9.13
CA GLY A 534 1.89 -24.22 -10.37
C GLY A 534 2.80 -24.78 -11.49
N LEU A 535 3.18 -23.89 -12.40
CA LEU A 535 4.13 -24.22 -13.49
C LEU A 535 5.58 -24.34 -12.99
N PHE A 536 5.90 -23.66 -11.91
CA PHE A 536 7.25 -23.54 -11.35
C PHE A 536 7.40 -24.28 -10.04
#